data_587abeaeea0fe585497fb1a294030c91
#
_entry.id   587abeaeea0fe585497fb1a294030c91
#
_cell.length_a   1.000
_cell.length_b   1.000
_cell.length_c   1.000
_cell.angle_alpha   90.00
_cell.angle_beta   90.00
_cell.angle_gamma   90.00
#
_symmetry.space_group_name_H-M   'P 1'
#
loop_
_entity.id
_entity.type
_entity.pdbx_description
1 polymer ?
#
loop_
_entity_poly.entity_id
_entity_poly.type
_entity_poly.pdbx_seq_one_letter_code
_entity_poly.pdbx_strand_id
1 'polypeptide(L)'
;RLTTAVLALLLTACAPAYAPTPVPTPTGGPTATPAPSAPPTAAPECEDPLASYDPPRTNPEPGEMPAGSTMAEIAERGRLVAGVSADTYLMGSRNPTTGEIEGFDIDLVKALAEALLGDEDAYELRVITATERIPVLESGEVDLVARNMTITCERWESIAFSAEYYRSGQKVLARTSSGIESPDDLAGRRVCAPEGTSSLERLRAELPEAEAVAAANHTGCLILFQSGEVDAITGDDTVLAGLVVQDPYAEVLDMEPLSDEPYGLGFNAAQTDLVAFTNRVLADRIADGSWEDSYDRWLRPSLGEAPDPPRQVYGR
;
A
#
# COMPACT_ATOMS: atom_id res chain seq x y z
N ARG A 1 73.99 15.70 27.71
CA ARG A 1 73.25 16.98 27.80
C ARG A 1 72.75 17.29 26.40
N LEU A 2 71.53 16.94 26.07
CA LEU A 2 70.80 17.34 24.87
C LEU A 2 69.66 18.23 25.30
N THR A 3 69.70 19.46 24.83
CA THR A 3 68.68 20.49 25.00
C THR A 3 67.65 20.36 23.85
N THR A 4 66.41 20.04 24.18
CA THR A 4 65.27 19.97 23.24
C THR A 4 64.62 21.35 23.16
N ALA A 5 64.66 21.96 21.98
CA ALA A 5 63.96 23.23 21.70
C ALA A 5 62.51 22.91 21.23
N VAL A 6 61.51 23.42 21.91
CA VAL A 6 60.11 23.37 21.53
C VAL A 6 59.77 24.59 20.69
N LEU A 7 59.39 24.37 19.43
CA LEU A 7 58.97 25.40 18.49
C LEU A 7 57.41 25.50 18.57
N ALA A 8 56.89 26.59 19.11
CA ALA A 8 55.47 26.90 19.16
C ALA A 8 55.05 27.57 17.85
N LEU A 9 54.21 26.92 17.04
CA LEU A 9 53.54 27.50 15.88
C LEU A 9 52.26 28.20 16.32
N LEU A 10 52.20 29.52 16.17
CA LEU A 10 51.00 30.34 16.31
C LEU A 10 50.22 30.31 15.00
N LEU A 11 49.08 29.61 14.97
CA LEU A 11 48.10 29.70 13.88
C LEU A 11 47.14 30.88 14.12
N THR A 12 47.32 31.93 13.38
CA THR A 12 46.35 33.06 13.29
C THR A 12 45.21 32.66 12.31
N ALA A 13 44.02 32.35 12.83
CA ALA A 13 42.83 32.15 12.08
C ALA A 13 42.19 33.48 11.70
N CYS A 14 42.25 33.89 10.43
CA CYS A 14 41.42 34.98 9.90
C CYS A 14 40.01 34.43 9.61
N ALA A 15 39.04 34.76 10.46
CA ALA A 15 37.62 34.53 10.17
C ALA A 15 37.09 35.76 9.37
N PRO A 16 36.48 35.56 8.17
CA PRO A 16 35.80 36.65 7.49
C PRO A 16 34.51 36.97 8.25
N ALA A 17 34.33 38.21 8.62
CA ALA A 17 33.12 38.74 9.20
C ALA A 17 32.01 38.73 8.14
N TYR A 18 31.02 37.88 8.32
CA TYR A 18 29.81 37.85 7.48
C TYR A 18 28.90 39.02 7.90
N ALA A 19 28.76 40.03 7.05
CA ALA A 19 27.80 41.11 7.24
C ALA A 19 26.41 40.59 6.79
N PRO A 20 25.34 40.68 7.61
CA PRO A 20 24.01 40.29 7.19
C PRO A 20 23.50 41.22 6.10
N THR A 21 23.10 40.64 4.99
CA THR A 21 22.43 41.36 3.89
C THR A 21 21.06 41.85 4.37
N PRO A 22 20.67 43.09 4.19
CA PRO A 22 19.34 43.55 4.58
C PRO A 22 18.26 42.88 3.74
N VAL A 23 17.28 42.23 4.41
CA VAL A 23 16.10 41.65 3.79
C VAL A 23 15.21 42.80 3.30
N PRO A 24 14.82 42.87 2.02
CA PRO A 24 13.91 43.91 1.56
C PRO A 24 12.55 43.77 2.23
N THR A 25 12.05 44.83 2.82
CA THR A 25 10.70 44.90 3.36
C THR A 25 9.69 44.81 2.22
N PRO A 26 8.70 43.92 2.26
CA PRO A 26 7.69 43.89 1.21
C PRO A 26 6.83 45.15 1.30
N THR A 27 6.86 45.90 0.21
CA THR A 27 5.96 47.05 0.03
C THR A 27 4.55 46.48 -0.20
N GLY A 28 3.60 46.80 0.68
CA GLY A 28 2.22 46.36 0.60
C GLY A 28 1.58 46.74 -0.74
N GLY A 29 1.33 45.76 -1.57
CA GLY A 29 0.44 45.86 -2.74
C GLY A 29 -1.03 45.80 -2.28
N PRO A 30 -1.97 46.29 -3.07
CA PRO A 30 -3.37 46.32 -2.69
C PRO A 30 -3.85 44.89 -2.40
N THR A 31 -4.48 44.76 -1.22
CA THR A 31 -5.12 43.50 -0.78
C THR A 31 -6.22 43.13 -1.76
N ALA A 32 -6.00 42.12 -2.61
CA ALA A 32 -7.07 41.58 -3.43
C ALA A 32 -8.08 40.90 -2.50
N THR A 33 -9.31 41.35 -2.54
CA THR A 33 -10.43 40.69 -1.87
C THR A 33 -10.57 39.31 -2.46
N PRO A 34 -10.58 38.20 -1.66
CA PRO A 34 -10.78 36.87 -2.17
C PRO A 34 -12.15 36.81 -2.86
N ALA A 35 -12.20 36.38 -4.10
CA ALA A 35 -13.45 36.05 -4.75
C ALA A 35 -14.12 34.91 -3.95
N PRO A 36 -15.46 34.91 -3.81
CA PRO A 36 -16.15 33.81 -3.14
C PRO A 36 -15.80 32.52 -3.85
N SER A 37 -15.21 31.56 -3.12
CA SER A 37 -14.99 30.21 -3.60
C SER A 37 -16.34 29.63 -3.98
N ALA A 38 -16.46 29.11 -5.20
CA ALA A 38 -17.62 28.32 -5.57
C ALA A 38 -17.79 27.18 -4.55
N PRO A 39 -19.01 26.80 -4.16
CA PRO A 39 -19.22 25.66 -3.30
C PRO A 39 -18.56 24.44 -3.97
N PRO A 40 -17.88 23.56 -3.19
CA PRO A 40 -17.32 22.36 -3.74
C PRO A 40 -18.43 21.60 -4.45
N THR A 41 -18.23 21.28 -5.72
CA THR A 41 -19.10 20.35 -6.44
C THR A 41 -19.09 19.08 -5.60
N ALA A 42 -20.26 18.61 -5.16
CA ALA A 42 -20.36 17.36 -4.43
C ALA A 42 -19.64 16.27 -5.26
N ALA A 43 -18.70 15.57 -4.62
CA ALA A 43 -18.08 14.41 -5.24
C ALA A 43 -19.18 13.46 -5.71
N PRO A 44 -19.05 12.78 -6.86
CA PRO A 44 -20.05 11.82 -7.30
C PRO A 44 -20.30 10.82 -6.17
N GLU A 45 -21.58 10.64 -5.81
CA GLU A 45 -21.95 9.68 -4.77
C GLU A 45 -21.44 8.30 -5.21
N CYS A 46 -20.52 7.73 -4.42
CA CYS A 46 -20.03 6.38 -4.61
C CYS A 46 -21.08 5.43 -4.03
N GLU A 47 -22.03 4.99 -4.86
CA GLU A 47 -23.14 4.14 -4.43
C GLU A 47 -22.66 2.73 -4.04
N ASP A 48 -21.68 2.18 -4.77
CA ASP A 48 -21.05 0.89 -4.50
C ASP A 48 -19.54 0.97 -4.74
N PRO A 49 -18.71 0.96 -3.67
CA PRO A 49 -17.26 1.00 -3.81
C PRO A 49 -16.68 -0.26 -4.46
N LEU A 50 -17.39 -1.40 -4.43
CA LEU A 50 -16.92 -2.66 -4.99
C LEU A 50 -17.21 -2.80 -6.48
N ALA A 51 -18.11 -1.99 -7.03
CA ALA A 51 -18.40 -2.00 -8.46
C ALA A 51 -17.19 -1.51 -9.25
N SER A 52 -16.68 -2.35 -10.13
CA SER A 52 -15.60 -2.05 -11.08
C SER A 52 -16.13 -2.05 -12.52
N TYR A 53 -15.24 -1.91 -13.50
CA TYR A 53 -15.59 -1.89 -14.93
C TYR A 53 -15.87 -3.31 -15.43
N ASP A 54 -16.83 -3.43 -16.37
CA ASP A 54 -17.19 -4.69 -16.97
C ASP A 54 -15.97 -5.32 -17.69
N PRO A 55 -15.64 -6.59 -17.41
CA PRO A 55 -14.60 -7.27 -18.15
C PRO A 55 -15.04 -7.61 -19.57
N PRO A 56 -14.15 -7.64 -20.57
CA PRO A 56 -14.44 -8.19 -21.87
C PRO A 56 -14.80 -9.68 -21.76
N ARG A 57 -15.47 -10.24 -22.78
CA ARG A 57 -15.77 -11.68 -22.81
C ARG A 57 -14.50 -12.53 -22.79
N THR A 58 -13.49 -12.08 -23.51
CA THR A 58 -12.15 -12.65 -23.58
C THR A 58 -11.15 -11.51 -23.71
N ASN A 59 -9.98 -11.63 -23.11
CA ASN A 59 -8.89 -10.70 -23.38
C ASN A 59 -8.31 -10.96 -24.79
N PRO A 60 -7.74 -9.92 -25.43
CA PRO A 60 -6.88 -10.10 -26.59
C PRO A 60 -5.70 -11.01 -26.26
N GLU A 61 -5.23 -11.78 -27.24
CA GLU A 61 -4.01 -12.58 -27.09
C GLU A 61 -2.77 -11.65 -26.96
N PRO A 62 -1.70 -12.11 -26.28
CA PRO A 62 -0.44 -11.39 -26.27
C PRO A 62 0.04 -11.05 -27.68
N GLY A 63 0.39 -9.77 -27.92
CA GLY A 63 0.77 -9.25 -29.25
C GLY A 63 -0.40 -8.80 -30.13
N GLU A 64 -1.65 -8.98 -29.72
CA GLU A 64 -2.86 -8.54 -30.44
C GLU A 64 -3.62 -7.42 -29.68
N MET A 65 -2.93 -6.66 -28.85
CA MET A 65 -3.56 -5.59 -28.06
C MET A 65 -4.13 -4.49 -28.97
N PRO A 66 -5.34 -3.98 -28.65
CA PRO A 66 -5.98 -2.93 -29.47
C PRO A 66 -5.10 -1.69 -29.58
N ALA A 67 -4.90 -1.19 -30.80
CA ALA A 67 -4.10 0.00 -31.04
C ALA A 67 -4.61 1.22 -30.27
N GLY A 68 -3.72 1.92 -29.57
CA GLY A 68 -4.03 3.10 -28.76
C GLY A 68 -4.65 2.75 -27.39
N SER A 69 -4.66 1.48 -27.00
CA SER A 69 -5.04 1.06 -25.64
C SER A 69 -3.83 1.13 -24.69
N THR A 70 -4.11 1.22 -23.38
CA THR A 70 -3.08 1.13 -22.35
C THR A 70 -2.30 -0.19 -22.45
N MET A 71 -2.98 -1.30 -22.77
CA MET A 71 -2.33 -2.60 -22.97
C MET A 71 -1.34 -2.58 -24.15
N ALA A 72 -1.67 -1.86 -25.24
CA ALA A 72 -0.74 -1.72 -26.38
C ALA A 72 0.53 -0.92 -26.00
N GLU A 73 0.40 0.13 -25.18
CA GLU A 73 1.55 0.91 -24.68
C GLU A 73 2.45 0.05 -23.78
N ILE A 74 1.86 -0.80 -22.91
CA ILE A 74 2.60 -1.75 -22.08
C ILE A 74 3.31 -2.79 -22.96
N ALA A 75 2.63 -3.31 -23.98
CA ALA A 75 3.17 -4.29 -24.90
C ALA A 75 4.34 -3.71 -25.73
N GLU A 76 4.24 -2.45 -26.20
CA GLU A 76 5.32 -1.77 -26.89
C GLU A 76 6.55 -1.56 -25.99
N ARG A 77 6.33 -1.24 -24.71
CA ARG A 77 7.38 -1.12 -23.70
C ARG A 77 8.00 -2.47 -23.34
N GLY A 78 7.29 -3.57 -23.54
CA GLY A 78 7.74 -4.95 -23.31
C GLY A 78 7.80 -5.38 -21.84
N ARG A 79 7.16 -4.64 -20.94
CA ARG A 79 7.04 -5.01 -19.50
C ARG A 79 5.91 -4.28 -18.80
N LEU A 80 5.32 -4.94 -17.81
CA LEU A 80 4.35 -4.38 -16.88
C LEU A 80 5.10 -3.74 -15.70
N VAL A 81 4.77 -2.51 -15.29
CA VAL A 81 5.38 -1.84 -14.13
C VAL A 81 4.38 -1.81 -12.98
N ALA A 82 4.72 -2.46 -11.86
CA ALA A 82 3.83 -2.58 -10.71
C ALA A 82 4.43 -1.96 -9.44
N GLY A 83 3.65 -1.13 -8.76
CA GLY A 83 3.94 -0.63 -7.41
C GLY A 83 3.57 -1.69 -6.37
N VAL A 84 4.54 -2.14 -5.57
CA VAL A 84 4.37 -3.27 -4.63
C VAL A 84 5.00 -2.99 -3.27
N SER A 85 4.68 -3.82 -2.28
CA SER A 85 5.45 -3.93 -1.05
C SER A 85 6.67 -4.84 -1.24
N ALA A 86 7.69 -4.67 -0.40
CA ALA A 86 8.81 -5.60 -0.28
C ALA A 86 9.00 -6.10 1.16
N ASP A 87 8.10 -5.75 2.06
CA ASP A 87 8.18 -6.04 3.50
C ASP A 87 6.84 -6.52 4.10
N THR A 88 5.81 -6.69 3.29
CA THR A 88 4.53 -7.27 3.73
C THR A 88 4.55 -8.77 3.47
N TYR A 89 5.05 -9.52 4.48
CA TYR A 89 5.15 -10.99 4.39
C TYR A 89 3.80 -11.61 4.01
N LEU A 90 3.80 -12.65 3.20
CA LEU A 90 2.67 -13.30 2.55
C LEU A 90 2.09 -12.58 1.32
N MET A 91 2.05 -11.24 1.30
CA MET A 91 1.43 -10.46 0.22
C MET A 91 2.46 -9.97 -0.82
N GLY A 92 3.53 -9.34 -0.35
CA GLY A 92 4.64 -8.88 -1.18
C GLY A 92 5.86 -8.61 -0.30
N SER A 93 6.79 -9.55 -0.25
CA SER A 93 7.96 -9.44 0.60
C SER A 93 9.21 -9.98 -0.10
N ARG A 94 10.35 -9.39 0.25
CA ARG A 94 11.64 -9.82 -0.29
C ARG A 94 12.09 -11.11 0.39
N ASN A 95 12.27 -12.16 -0.41
CA ASN A 95 12.85 -13.41 0.05
C ASN A 95 14.34 -13.20 0.39
N PRO A 96 14.77 -13.44 1.63
CA PRO A 96 16.15 -13.18 2.04
C PRO A 96 17.19 -14.11 1.39
N THR A 97 16.74 -15.23 0.81
CA THR A 97 17.62 -16.23 0.17
C THR A 97 17.83 -15.93 -1.31
N THR A 98 16.74 -15.62 -2.04
CA THR A 98 16.79 -15.38 -3.49
C THR A 98 16.97 -13.89 -3.81
N GLY A 99 16.54 -12.98 -2.92
CA GLY A 99 16.49 -11.55 -3.15
C GLY A 99 15.27 -11.10 -3.97
N GLU A 100 14.44 -12.01 -4.43
CA GLU A 100 13.23 -11.73 -5.20
C GLU A 100 12.09 -11.25 -4.28
N ILE A 101 11.15 -10.49 -4.83
CA ILE A 101 9.91 -10.12 -4.14
C ILE A 101 8.85 -11.13 -4.56
N GLU A 102 8.21 -11.76 -3.58
CA GLU A 102 7.23 -12.81 -3.77
C GLU A 102 6.03 -12.65 -2.83
N GLY A 103 4.90 -13.27 -3.13
CA GLY A 103 3.68 -13.21 -2.33
C GLY A 103 2.42 -13.24 -3.18
N PHE A 104 1.27 -13.20 -2.52
CA PHE A 104 -0.03 -13.27 -3.16
C PHE A 104 -0.28 -12.15 -4.18
N ASP A 105 0.08 -10.90 -3.83
CA ASP A 105 -0.02 -9.76 -4.75
C ASP A 105 0.92 -9.89 -5.96
N ILE A 106 2.08 -10.53 -5.77
CA ILE A 106 3.07 -10.72 -6.84
C ILE A 106 2.61 -11.79 -7.84
N ASP A 107 1.90 -12.84 -7.37
CA ASP A 107 1.29 -13.82 -8.26
C ASP A 107 0.24 -13.16 -9.19
N LEU A 108 -0.46 -12.11 -8.72
CA LEU A 108 -1.38 -11.33 -9.58
C LEU A 108 -0.63 -10.50 -10.62
N VAL A 109 0.50 -9.88 -10.24
CA VAL A 109 1.36 -9.15 -11.19
C VAL A 109 1.89 -10.07 -12.27
N LYS A 110 2.36 -11.27 -11.91
CA LYS A 110 2.83 -12.29 -12.86
C LYS A 110 1.73 -12.75 -13.81
N ALA A 111 0.53 -13.02 -13.29
CA ALA A 111 -0.61 -13.40 -14.12
C ALA A 111 -1.01 -12.30 -15.13
N LEU A 112 -0.90 -11.03 -14.72
CA LEU A 112 -1.15 -9.89 -15.61
C LEU A 112 -0.05 -9.75 -16.67
N ALA A 113 1.23 -9.95 -16.31
CA ALA A 113 2.34 -9.93 -17.26
C ALA A 113 2.20 -11.04 -18.31
N GLU A 114 1.86 -12.26 -17.88
CA GLU A 114 1.56 -13.38 -18.79
C GLU A 114 0.41 -13.06 -19.73
N ALA A 115 -0.72 -12.56 -19.22
CA ALA A 115 -1.88 -12.22 -20.03
C ALA A 115 -1.63 -11.07 -21.02
N LEU A 116 -0.79 -10.09 -20.67
CA LEU A 116 -0.47 -8.94 -21.50
C LEU A 116 0.64 -9.24 -22.54
N LEU A 117 1.65 -9.99 -22.14
CA LEU A 117 2.93 -10.07 -22.83
C LEU A 117 3.31 -11.51 -23.24
N GLY A 118 2.59 -12.52 -22.70
CA GLY A 118 2.90 -13.94 -22.93
C GLY A 118 4.13 -14.42 -22.17
N ASP A 119 4.53 -13.68 -21.13
CA ASP A 119 5.70 -13.99 -20.30
C ASP A 119 5.42 -13.51 -18.87
N GLU A 120 5.30 -14.45 -17.93
CA GLU A 120 5.03 -14.14 -16.52
C GLU A 120 6.14 -13.33 -15.84
N ASP A 121 7.35 -13.32 -16.39
CA ASP A 121 8.49 -12.59 -15.86
C ASP A 121 8.71 -11.22 -16.53
N ALA A 122 7.85 -10.84 -17.51
CA ALA A 122 7.92 -9.56 -18.20
C ALA A 122 7.34 -8.40 -17.36
N TYR A 123 7.84 -8.21 -16.16
CA TYR A 123 7.44 -7.13 -15.26
C TYR A 123 8.63 -6.41 -14.62
N GLU A 124 8.35 -5.21 -14.09
CA GLU A 124 9.25 -4.42 -13.25
C GLU A 124 8.51 -4.08 -11.94
N LEU A 125 9.10 -4.40 -10.80
CA LEU A 125 8.53 -4.07 -9.50
C LEU A 125 9.15 -2.79 -8.96
N ARG A 126 8.30 -1.82 -8.59
CA ARG A 126 8.67 -0.62 -7.85
C ARG A 126 8.21 -0.76 -6.41
N VAL A 127 9.15 -0.78 -5.49
CA VAL A 127 8.85 -0.83 -4.06
C VAL A 127 8.37 0.54 -3.61
N ILE A 128 7.15 0.59 -3.07
CA ILE A 128 6.50 1.81 -2.62
C ILE A 128 5.93 1.66 -1.20
N THR A 129 5.77 2.78 -0.51
CA THR A 129 5.04 2.86 0.76
C THR A 129 3.53 2.92 0.55
N ALA A 130 2.73 2.83 1.62
CA ALA A 130 1.28 2.95 1.51
C ALA A 130 0.84 4.37 1.09
N THR A 131 1.57 5.41 1.50
CA THR A 131 1.30 6.81 1.14
C THR A 131 1.64 7.13 -0.32
N GLU A 132 2.52 6.36 -0.95
CA GLU A 132 2.91 6.55 -2.35
C GLU A 132 1.96 5.90 -3.35
N ARG A 133 1.04 4.99 -2.91
CA ARG A 133 0.16 4.22 -3.80
C ARG A 133 -0.63 5.08 -4.79
N ILE A 134 -1.28 6.13 -4.30
CA ILE A 134 -2.06 7.05 -5.15
C ILE A 134 -1.16 7.94 -6.01
N PRO A 135 -0.15 8.66 -5.44
CA PRO A 135 0.74 9.50 -6.24
C PRO A 135 1.43 8.83 -7.42
N VAL A 136 1.93 7.58 -7.25
CA VAL A 136 2.62 6.87 -8.36
C VAL A 136 1.68 6.43 -9.47
N LEU A 137 0.39 6.20 -9.16
CA LEU A 137 -0.65 5.93 -10.15
C LEU A 137 -1.06 7.20 -10.89
N GLU A 138 -1.29 8.30 -10.19
CA GLU A 138 -1.66 9.59 -10.79
C GLU A 138 -0.57 10.11 -11.72
N SER A 139 0.70 9.95 -11.34
CA SER A 139 1.85 10.38 -12.17
C SER A 139 2.17 9.43 -13.34
N GLY A 140 1.60 8.22 -13.35
CA GLY A 140 1.92 7.21 -14.35
C GLY A 140 3.32 6.59 -14.20
N GLU A 141 3.90 6.66 -12.99
CA GLU A 141 5.17 6.00 -12.71
C GLU A 141 5.06 4.49 -12.71
N VAL A 142 3.88 3.96 -12.44
CA VAL A 142 3.52 2.54 -12.49
C VAL A 142 2.22 2.37 -13.27
N ASP A 143 2.03 1.20 -13.87
CA ASP A 143 0.79 0.84 -14.56
C ASP A 143 -0.30 0.42 -13.58
N LEU A 144 0.11 -0.23 -12.49
CA LEU A 144 -0.79 -0.64 -11.42
C LEU A 144 -0.09 -0.65 -10.07
N VAL A 145 -0.90 -0.68 -9.02
CA VAL A 145 -0.46 -0.96 -7.64
C VAL A 145 -1.08 -2.26 -7.16
N ALA A 146 -0.23 -3.23 -6.80
CA ALA A 146 -0.57 -4.48 -6.13
C ALA A 146 0.06 -4.46 -4.74
N ARG A 147 -0.67 -3.92 -3.75
CA ARG A 147 -0.14 -3.70 -2.40
C ARG A 147 -1.26 -3.67 -1.37
N ASN A 148 -1.98 -4.82 -1.25
CA ASN A 148 -3.07 -5.01 -0.28
C ASN A 148 -3.86 -3.70 -0.08
N MET A 149 -4.40 -3.17 -1.18
CA MET A 149 -5.02 -1.85 -1.18
C MET A 149 -6.54 -1.95 -1.06
N THR A 150 -7.06 -1.54 0.09
CA THR A 150 -8.50 -1.49 0.34
C THR A 150 -9.22 -0.58 -0.63
N ILE A 151 -10.27 -1.08 -1.25
CA ILE A 151 -11.17 -0.31 -2.11
C ILE A 151 -12.04 0.58 -1.22
N THR A 152 -11.98 1.91 -1.43
CA THR A 152 -12.83 2.88 -0.74
C THR A 152 -13.37 3.92 -1.70
N CYS A 153 -14.51 4.51 -1.37
CA CYS A 153 -15.08 5.60 -2.17
C CYS A 153 -14.13 6.80 -2.29
N GLU A 154 -13.43 7.14 -1.21
CA GLU A 154 -12.47 8.24 -1.22
C GLU A 154 -11.34 8.00 -2.25
N ARG A 155 -10.80 6.78 -2.29
CA ARG A 155 -9.73 6.43 -3.25
C ARG A 155 -10.23 6.42 -4.70
N TRP A 156 -11.49 6.06 -4.92
CA TRP A 156 -12.12 6.13 -6.24
C TRP A 156 -12.21 7.57 -6.81
N GLU A 157 -12.10 8.60 -5.97
CA GLU A 157 -12.05 9.99 -6.44
C GLU A 157 -10.76 10.31 -7.21
N SER A 158 -9.68 9.57 -6.93
CA SER A 158 -8.35 9.84 -7.50
C SER A 158 -7.86 8.76 -8.46
N ILE A 159 -8.24 7.50 -8.22
CA ILE A 159 -7.75 6.33 -8.96
C ILE A 159 -8.89 5.39 -9.34
N ALA A 160 -8.60 4.45 -10.24
CA ALA A 160 -9.51 3.34 -10.53
C ALA A 160 -9.06 2.06 -9.82
N PHE A 161 -10.01 1.14 -9.57
CA PHE A 161 -9.74 -0.17 -8.99
C PHE A 161 -10.22 -1.30 -9.88
N SER A 162 -9.53 -2.43 -9.82
CA SER A 162 -10.08 -3.71 -10.28
C SER A 162 -11.30 -4.11 -9.44
N ALA A 163 -11.99 -5.15 -9.87
CA ALA A 163 -12.87 -5.88 -8.97
C ALA A 163 -12.06 -6.44 -7.78
N GLU A 164 -12.76 -6.71 -6.69
CA GLU A 164 -12.17 -7.27 -5.48
C GLU A 164 -11.47 -8.59 -5.78
N TYR A 165 -10.19 -8.71 -5.40
CA TYR A 165 -9.44 -9.95 -5.58
C TYR A 165 -9.24 -10.74 -4.27
N TYR A 166 -9.38 -10.09 -3.12
CA TYR A 166 -9.31 -10.68 -1.79
C TYR A 166 -10.12 -9.85 -0.79
N ARG A 167 -10.72 -10.49 0.20
CA ARG A 167 -11.37 -9.82 1.32
C ARG A 167 -10.63 -10.12 2.60
N SER A 168 -10.00 -9.10 3.14
CA SER A 168 -9.39 -9.08 4.46
C SER A 168 -10.32 -8.41 5.47
N GLY A 169 -9.94 -8.42 6.73
CA GLY A 169 -10.60 -7.69 7.79
C GLY A 169 -9.58 -7.03 8.70
N GLN A 170 -9.84 -5.80 9.11
CA GLN A 170 -8.97 -5.14 10.09
C GLN A 170 -9.11 -5.79 11.46
N LYS A 171 -7.98 -6.19 12.03
CA LYS A 171 -7.88 -6.82 13.35
C LYS A 171 -6.82 -6.15 14.22
N VAL A 172 -6.57 -6.73 15.38
CA VAL A 172 -5.55 -6.26 16.33
C VAL A 172 -4.58 -7.39 16.61
N LEU A 173 -3.29 -7.05 16.63
CA LEU A 173 -2.20 -7.90 17.07
C LEU A 173 -1.70 -7.37 18.42
N ALA A 174 -1.55 -8.25 19.38
CA ALA A 174 -1.07 -7.92 20.72
C ALA A 174 -0.08 -8.98 21.21
N ARG A 175 0.60 -8.73 22.33
CA ARG A 175 1.42 -9.77 22.97
C ARG A 175 0.51 -10.79 23.63
N THR A 176 0.86 -12.07 23.54
CA THR A 176 0.15 -13.17 24.22
C THR A 176 0.02 -12.97 25.74
N SER A 177 0.87 -12.13 26.34
CA SER A 177 0.86 -11.81 27.78
C SER A 177 0.28 -10.42 28.10
N SER A 178 -0.29 -9.71 27.14
CA SER A 178 -0.73 -8.30 27.30
C SER A 178 -2.00 -8.15 28.12
N GLY A 179 -2.87 -9.17 28.12
CA GLY A 179 -4.22 -9.09 28.64
C GLY A 179 -5.15 -8.22 27.77
N ILE A 180 -4.77 -7.93 26.51
CA ILE A 180 -5.64 -7.31 25.51
C ILE A 180 -6.38 -8.46 24.82
N GLU A 181 -7.69 -8.52 24.96
CA GLU A 181 -8.54 -9.58 24.41
C GLU A 181 -9.61 -9.02 23.45
N SER A 182 -9.84 -7.71 23.51
CA SER A 182 -10.88 -7.03 22.74
C SER A 182 -10.46 -5.60 22.36
N PRO A 183 -11.15 -4.94 21.42
CA PRO A 183 -10.92 -3.51 21.11
C PRO A 183 -11.11 -2.58 22.29
N ASP A 184 -11.98 -2.91 23.24
CA ASP A 184 -12.24 -2.08 24.44
C ASP A 184 -11.00 -2.01 25.35
N ASP A 185 -10.14 -3.02 25.33
CA ASP A 185 -8.89 -3.06 26.11
C ASP A 185 -7.80 -2.16 25.55
N LEU A 186 -8.03 -1.54 24.38
CA LEU A 186 -7.11 -0.61 23.75
C LEU A 186 -7.19 0.81 24.31
N ALA A 187 -8.18 1.11 25.16
CA ALA A 187 -8.29 2.42 25.79
C ALA A 187 -7.03 2.73 26.62
N GLY A 188 -6.38 3.87 26.30
CA GLY A 188 -5.11 4.29 26.90
C GLY A 188 -3.89 3.48 26.48
N ARG A 189 -4.01 2.55 25.53
CA ARG A 189 -2.90 1.80 24.94
C ARG A 189 -2.36 2.51 23.71
N ARG A 190 -1.07 2.38 23.49
CA ARG A 190 -0.40 2.84 22.26
C ARG A 190 -0.58 1.77 21.18
N VAL A 191 -1.31 2.14 20.13
CA VAL A 191 -1.63 1.22 19.03
C VAL A 191 -1.01 1.75 17.75
N CYS A 192 -0.20 0.93 17.08
CA CYS A 192 0.46 1.30 15.83
C CYS A 192 -0.34 0.89 14.60
N ALA A 193 -0.39 1.78 13.60
CA ALA A 193 -0.79 1.47 12.24
C ALA A 193 0.01 2.33 11.25
N PRO A 194 0.25 1.87 10.01
CA PRO A 194 1.01 2.65 9.04
C PRO A 194 0.26 3.87 8.52
N GLU A 195 1.01 4.93 8.19
CA GLU A 195 0.49 6.11 7.50
C GLU A 195 -0.11 5.73 6.13
N GLY A 196 -1.17 6.44 5.72
CA GLY A 196 -1.86 6.24 4.44
C GLY A 196 -2.65 4.94 4.34
N THR A 197 -3.02 4.34 5.48
CA THR A 197 -3.85 3.13 5.53
C THR A 197 -5.23 3.41 6.12
N SER A 198 -6.24 2.68 5.64
CA SER A 198 -7.58 2.62 6.24
C SER A 198 -7.53 2.23 7.73
N SER A 199 -6.58 1.36 8.09
CA SER A 199 -6.37 0.91 9.47
C SER A 199 -6.02 2.05 10.42
N LEU A 200 -5.14 3.00 10.02
CA LEU A 200 -4.79 4.16 10.85
C LEU A 200 -5.95 5.16 10.93
N GLU A 201 -6.65 5.37 9.82
CA GLU A 201 -7.81 6.27 9.76
C GLU A 201 -8.92 5.77 10.69
N ARG A 202 -9.24 4.48 10.61
CA ARG A 202 -10.24 3.83 11.44
C ARG A 202 -9.85 3.79 12.92
N LEU A 203 -8.59 3.48 13.23
CA LEU A 203 -8.07 3.55 14.60
C LEU A 203 -8.37 4.91 15.24
N ARG A 204 -8.10 6.00 14.52
CA ARG A 204 -8.35 7.36 15.00
C ARG A 204 -9.82 7.73 15.11
N ALA A 205 -10.64 7.20 14.20
CA ALA A 205 -12.07 7.53 14.13
C ALA A 205 -12.93 6.72 15.11
N GLU A 206 -12.65 5.43 15.25
CA GLU A 206 -13.51 4.50 15.97
C GLU A 206 -12.99 4.09 17.35
N LEU A 207 -11.67 4.23 17.57
CA LEU A 207 -11.01 3.93 18.84
C LEU A 207 -10.27 5.17 19.39
N PRO A 208 -10.96 6.30 19.58
CA PRO A 208 -10.33 7.58 19.95
C PRO A 208 -9.71 7.57 21.35
N GLU A 209 -10.04 6.60 22.20
CA GLU A 209 -9.43 6.43 23.51
C GLU A 209 -8.08 5.70 23.45
N ALA A 210 -7.74 5.06 22.33
CA ALA A 210 -6.43 4.52 22.09
C ALA A 210 -5.46 5.63 21.63
N GLU A 211 -4.20 5.52 22.02
CA GLU A 211 -3.14 6.43 21.54
C GLU A 211 -2.62 5.90 20.18
N ALA A 212 -3.06 6.51 19.08
CA ALA A 212 -2.66 6.11 17.74
C ALA A 212 -1.22 6.54 17.44
N VAL A 213 -0.36 5.57 17.18
CA VAL A 213 1.04 5.74 16.76
C VAL A 213 1.17 5.41 15.28
N ALA A 214 1.71 6.34 14.50
CA ALA A 214 1.92 6.15 13.06
C ALA A 214 3.35 5.67 12.79
N ALA A 215 3.49 4.73 11.84
CA ALA A 215 4.78 4.30 11.30
C ALA A 215 4.75 4.31 9.77
N ALA A 216 5.91 4.20 9.12
CA ALA A 216 6.00 4.21 7.66
C ALA A 216 5.37 2.95 7.02
N ASN A 217 5.43 1.81 7.71
CA ASN A 217 4.91 0.51 7.28
C ASN A 217 4.66 -0.41 8.48
N HIS A 218 4.08 -1.59 8.25
CA HIS A 218 3.81 -2.56 9.32
C HIS A 218 5.08 -3.13 9.96
N THR A 219 6.16 -3.27 9.20
CA THR A 219 7.47 -3.66 9.75
C THR A 219 8.00 -2.62 10.75
N GLY A 220 7.79 -1.32 10.48
CA GLY A 220 8.05 -0.25 11.44
C GLY A 220 7.20 -0.37 12.70
N CYS A 221 5.91 -0.68 12.57
CA CYS A 221 5.04 -0.99 13.72
C CYS A 221 5.56 -2.19 14.52
N LEU A 222 6.01 -3.26 13.84
CA LEU A 222 6.56 -4.44 14.52
C LEU A 222 7.82 -4.11 15.32
N ILE A 223 8.70 -3.26 14.80
CA ILE A 223 9.89 -2.80 15.53
C ILE A 223 9.51 -2.05 16.81
N LEU A 224 8.55 -1.11 16.72
CA LEU A 224 8.02 -0.37 17.88
C LEU A 224 7.35 -1.31 18.88
N PHE A 225 6.65 -2.32 18.40
CA PHE A 225 6.02 -3.34 19.22
C PHE A 225 7.07 -4.18 19.96
N GLN A 226 8.08 -4.68 19.26
CA GLN A 226 9.15 -5.48 19.86
C GLN A 226 9.97 -4.70 20.88
N SER A 227 10.21 -3.41 20.65
CA SER A 227 10.90 -2.53 21.59
C SER A 227 10.03 -2.09 22.80
N GLY A 228 8.74 -2.39 22.79
CA GLY A 228 7.79 -1.98 23.83
C GLY A 228 7.37 -0.50 23.76
N GLU A 229 7.61 0.14 22.63
CA GLU A 229 7.17 1.51 22.38
C GLU A 229 5.68 1.60 22.04
N VAL A 230 5.09 0.50 21.55
CA VAL A 230 3.64 0.34 21.37
C VAL A 230 3.16 -0.96 22.02
N ASP A 231 1.89 -0.97 22.39
CA ASP A 231 1.26 -2.06 23.12
C ASP A 231 0.53 -3.05 22.20
N ALA A 232 0.08 -2.56 21.03
CA ALA A 232 -0.60 -3.32 20.00
C ALA A 232 -0.32 -2.77 18.60
N ILE A 233 -0.64 -3.55 17.56
CA ILE A 233 -0.65 -3.15 16.15
C ILE A 233 -2.05 -3.43 15.61
N THR A 234 -2.62 -2.52 14.82
CA THR A 234 -3.84 -2.80 14.06
C THR A 234 -3.55 -2.76 12.56
N GLY A 235 -4.22 -3.61 11.83
CA GLY A 235 -4.07 -3.80 10.41
C GLY A 235 -4.91 -4.96 9.90
N ASP A 236 -4.79 -5.25 8.63
CA ASP A 236 -5.50 -6.32 7.95
C ASP A 236 -4.98 -7.69 8.43
N ASP A 237 -5.86 -8.64 8.59
CA ASP A 237 -5.54 -9.97 9.12
C ASP A 237 -4.42 -10.68 8.35
N THR A 238 -4.39 -10.54 7.02
CA THR A 238 -3.30 -11.06 6.15
C THR A 238 -1.94 -10.49 6.53
N VAL A 239 -1.90 -9.18 6.80
CA VAL A 239 -0.67 -8.47 7.18
C VAL A 239 -0.26 -8.84 8.59
N LEU A 240 -1.20 -8.84 9.54
CA LEU A 240 -0.94 -9.20 10.93
C LEU A 240 -0.49 -10.66 11.06
N ALA A 241 -1.07 -11.58 10.29
CA ALA A 241 -0.61 -12.97 10.24
C ALA A 241 0.86 -13.07 9.80
N GLY A 242 1.27 -12.25 8.83
CA GLY A 242 2.68 -12.14 8.42
C GLY A 242 3.60 -11.58 9.50
N LEU A 243 3.11 -10.70 10.39
CA LEU A 243 3.88 -10.19 11.53
C LEU A 243 4.03 -11.26 12.63
N VAL A 244 2.99 -12.05 12.89
CA VAL A 244 3.05 -13.18 13.85
C VAL A 244 4.12 -14.20 13.46
N VAL A 245 4.30 -14.47 12.17
CA VAL A 245 5.39 -15.35 11.71
C VAL A 245 6.77 -14.81 12.08
N GLN A 246 6.91 -13.48 12.22
CA GLN A 246 8.16 -12.80 12.55
C GLN A 246 8.34 -12.57 14.06
N ASP A 247 7.28 -12.69 14.85
CA ASP A 247 7.32 -12.54 16.32
C ASP A 247 6.48 -13.61 17.01
N PRO A 248 7.09 -14.65 17.57
CA PRO A 248 6.37 -15.75 18.23
C PRO A 248 5.69 -15.36 19.55
N TYR A 249 5.91 -14.16 20.05
CA TYR A 249 5.24 -13.62 21.25
C TYR A 249 4.02 -12.75 20.94
N ALA A 250 3.75 -12.55 19.65
CA ALA A 250 2.58 -11.83 19.16
C ALA A 250 1.48 -12.81 18.73
N GLU A 251 0.24 -12.37 18.87
CA GLU A 251 -0.94 -13.06 18.36
C GLU A 251 -1.92 -12.07 17.75
N VAL A 252 -2.62 -12.49 16.69
CA VAL A 252 -3.80 -11.78 16.21
C VAL A 252 -4.96 -12.16 17.10
N LEU A 253 -5.65 -11.19 17.64
CA LEU A 253 -6.78 -11.45 18.54
C LEU A 253 -7.90 -12.21 17.82
N ASP A 254 -8.48 -13.20 18.48
CA ASP A 254 -9.66 -13.92 18.03
C ASP A 254 -10.91 -13.06 18.27
N MET A 255 -11.17 -12.18 17.33
CA MET A 255 -12.24 -11.19 17.39
C MET A 255 -12.87 -11.02 16.00
N GLU A 256 -14.12 -10.54 15.98
CA GLU A 256 -14.71 -10.08 14.72
C GLU A 256 -13.88 -8.92 14.16
N PRO A 257 -13.70 -8.84 12.84
CA PRO A 257 -12.99 -7.72 12.22
C PRO A 257 -13.61 -6.37 12.60
N LEU A 258 -12.78 -5.37 12.83
CA LEU A 258 -13.23 -3.98 13.02
C LEU A 258 -13.90 -3.44 11.75
N SER A 259 -13.48 -3.94 10.60
CA SER A 259 -14.03 -3.58 9.29
C SER A 259 -13.72 -4.65 8.26
N ASP A 260 -14.52 -4.67 7.19
CA ASP A 260 -14.15 -5.34 5.95
C ASP A 260 -13.10 -4.51 5.21
N GLU A 261 -12.06 -5.18 4.70
CA GLU A 261 -10.99 -4.59 3.92
C GLU A 261 -10.91 -5.29 2.54
N PRO A 262 -11.80 -4.92 1.59
CA PRO A 262 -11.79 -5.48 0.25
C PRO A 262 -10.58 -4.98 -0.54
N TYR A 263 -9.74 -5.88 -1.03
CA TYR A 263 -8.56 -5.52 -1.81
C TYR A 263 -8.85 -5.43 -3.29
N GLY A 264 -8.42 -4.33 -3.92
CA GLY A 264 -8.39 -4.14 -5.36
C GLY A 264 -6.99 -3.76 -5.84
N LEU A 265 -6.68 -4.12 -7.07
CA LEU A 265 -5.52 -3.55 -7.76
C LEU A 265 -5.86 -2.10 -8.13
N GLY A 266 -4.95 -1.17 -7.84
CA GLY A 266 -5.12 0.25 -8.16
C GLY A 266 -4.55 0.59 -9.52
N PHE A 267 -5.19 1.54 -10.23
CA PHE A 267 -4.80 2.02 -11.57
C PHE A 267 -4.96 3.53 -11.67
N ASN A 268 -4.29 4.16 -12.63
CA ASN A 268 -4.62 5.53 -12.99
C ASN A 268 -6.10 5.62 -13.42
N ALA A 269 -6.82 6.64 -12.95
CA ALA A 269 -8.26 6.80 -13.20
C ALA A 269 -8.65 6.82 -14.69
N ALA A 270 -7.72 7.20 -15.58
CA ALA A 270 -7.95 7.25 -17.02
C ALA A 270 -7.78 5.88 -17.72
N GLN A 271 -7.15 4.90 -17.07
CA GLN A 271 -6.78 3.60 -17.66
C GLN A 271 -7.87 2.54 -17.45
N THR A 272 -9.13 2.89 -17.70
CA THR A 272 -10.29 2.01 -17.48
C THR A 272 -10.28 0.76 -18.37
N ASP A 273 -9.62 0.82 -19.53
CA ASP A 273 -9.40 -0.30 -20.43
C ASP A 273 -8.49 -1.36 -19.81
N LEU A 274 -7.41 -0.94 -19.15
CA LEU A 274 -6.52 -1.85 -18.41
C LEU A 274 -7.22 -2.45 -17.19
N VAL A 275 -8.09 -1.67 -16.51
CA VAL A 275 -8.92 -2.20 -15.42
C VAL A 275 -9.87 -3.29 -15.91
N ALA A 276 -10.58 -3.05 -17.02
CA ALA A 276 -11.48 -4.04 -17.61
C ALA A 276 -10.72 -5.31 -18.05
N PHE A 277 -9.55 -5.16 -18.67
CA PHE A 277 -8.65 -6.26 -19.01
C PHE A 277 -8.26 -7.07 -17.76
N THR A 278 -7.82 -6.37 -16.71
CA THR A 278 -7.46 -6.98 -15.42
C THR A 278 -8.61 -7.74 -14.80
N ASN A 279 -9.82 -7.19 -14.82
CA ASN A 279 -11.01 -7.85 -14.30
C ASN A 279 -11.29 -9.18 -15.01
N ARG A 280 -10.98 -9.28 -16.32
CA ARG A 280 -11.06 -10.57 -17.03
C ARG A 280 -10.03 -11.56 -16.50
N VAL A 281 -8.78 -11.13 -16.31
CA VAL A 281 -7.72 -12.00 -15.74
C VAL A 281 -8.12 -12.51 -14.36
N LEU A 282 -8.64 -11.63 -13.48
CA LEU A 282 -9.10 -12.03 -12.15
C LEU A 282 -10.25 -13.03 -12.20
N ALA A 283 -11.23 -12.81 -13.11
CA ALA A 283 -12.33 -13.74 -13.31
C ALA A 283 -11.87 -15.12 -13.80
N ASP A 284 -10.90 -15.16 -14.72
CA ASP A 284 -10.33 -16.39 -15.24
C ASP A 284 -9.58 -17.16 -14.14
N ARG A 285 -8.78 -16.48 -13.32
CA ARG A 285 -8.06 -17.06 -12.18
C ARG A 285 -8.98 -17.67 -11.12
N ILE A 286 -10.16 -17.09 -10.90
CA ILE A 286 -11.18 -17.68 -10.03
C ILE A 286 -11.78 -18.92 -10.70
N ALA A 287 -12.07 -18.85 -12.00
CA ALA A 287 -12.73 -19.92 -12.73
C ALA A 287 -11.86 -21.16 -12.94
N ASP A 288 -10.55 -20.98 -13.10
CA ASP A 288 -9.58 -22.07 -13.34
C ASP A 288 -8.91 -22.61 -12.07
N GLY A 289 -9.17 -22.00 -10.90
CA GLY A 289 -8.63 -22.39 -9.59
C GLY A 289 -7.25 -21.81 -9.26
N SER A 290 -6.62 -21.06 -10.15
CA SER A 290 -5.29 -20.49 -9.89
C SER A 290 -5.29 -19.38 -8.79
N TRP A 291 -6.46 -18.81 -8.48
CA TRP A 291 -6.64 -17.98 -7.29
C TRP A 291 -6.47 -18.81 -6.00
N GLU A 292 -7.10 -19.97 -5.91
CA GLU A 292 -7.00 -20.88 -4.77
C GLU A 292 -5.56 -21.43 -4.62
N ASP A 293 -4.91 -21.77 -5.74
CA ASP A 293 -3.51 -22.21 -5.74
C ASP A 293 -2.56 -21.13 -5.15
N SER A 294 -2.79 -19.84 -5.46
CA SER A 294 -2.04 -18.74 -4.86
C SER A 294 -2.35 -18.58 -3.38
N TYR A 295 -3.63 -18.69 -2.98
CA TYR A 295 -4.02 -18.66 -1.58
C TYR A 295 -3.36 -19.80 -0.79
N ASP A 296 -3.41 -21.01 -1.30
CA ASP A 296 -2.84 -22.20 -0.67
C ASP A 296 -1.32 -22.09 -0.49
N ARG A 297 -0.67 -21.48 -1.45
CA ARG A 297 0.78 -21.25 -1.39
C ARG A 297 1.17 -20.23 -0.34
N TRP A 298 0.49 -19.09 -0.28
CA TRP A 298 0.92 -17.95 0.49
C TRP A 298 0.18 -17.78 1.82
N LEU A 299 -1.14 -17.96 1.82
CA LEU A 299 -2.00 -17.55 2.92
C LEU A 299 -2.45 -18.72 3.80
N ARG A 300 -2.72 -19.88 3.22
CA ARG A 300 -3.16 -21.08 3.96
C ARG A 300 -2.27 -21.44 5.17
N PRO A 301 -0.94 -21.37 5.10
CA PRO A 301 -0.08 -21.73 6.24
C PRO A 301 -0.33 -20.88 7.50
N SER A 302 -0.82 -19.63 7.32
CA SER A 302 -1.02 -18.68 8.39
C SER A 302 -2.49 -18.36 8.69
N LEU A 303 -3.38 -18.48 7.69
CA LEU A 303 -4.80 -18.11 7.79
C LEU A 303 -5.74 -19.32 7.75
N GLY A 304 -5.24 -20.52 7.45
CA GLY A 304 -6.06 -21.73 7.37
C GLY A 304 -6.69 -21.93 6.00
N GLU A 305 -7.83 -22.63 5.94
CA GLU A 305 -8.50 -22.99 4.68
C GLU A 305 -8.89 -21.75 3.87
N ALA A 306 -8.81 -21.86 2.54
CA ALA A 306 -9.21 -20.79 1.65
C ALA A 306 -10.71 -20.47 1.84
N PRO A 307 -11.06 -19.20 1.98
CA PRO A 307 -12.45 -18.78 1.86
C PRO A 307 -12.92 -18.92 0.41
N ASP A 308 -14.22 -18.81 0.16
CA ASP A 308 -14.71 -18.62 -1.19
C ASP A 308 -14.08 -17.37 -1.81
N PRO A 309 -13.61 -17.41 -3.08
CA PRO A 309 -13.11 -16.22 -3.75
C PRO A 309 -14.12 -15.07 -3.73
N PRO A 310 -13.69 -13.79 -3.60
CA PRO A 310 -14.60 -12.68 -3.58
C PRO A 310 -15.52 -12.63 -4.80
N ARG A 311 -16.82 -12.35 -4.55
CA ARG A 311 -17.75 -12.10 -5.64
C ARG A 311 -17.39 -10.80 -6.33
N GLN A 312 -17.02 -10.90 -7.58
CA GLN A 312 -16.71 -9.72 -8.38
C GLN A 312 -17.99 -8.95 -8.75
N VAL A 313 -17.96 -7.64 -8.57
CA VAL A 313 -19.07 -6.72 -8.86
C VAL A 313 -18.64 -5.77 -9.98
N TYR A 314 -19.48 -5.61 -10.99
CA TYR A 314 -19.22 -4.80 -12.17
C TYR A 314 -20.34 -3.78 -12.40
N GLY A 315 -20.17 -2.90 -13.40
CA GLY A 315 -21.19 -1.94 -13.80
C GLY A 315 -20.89 -0.48 -13.48
N ARG A 316 -19.57 -0.17 -13.27
CA ARG A 316 -19.12 1.23 -13.13
C ARG A 316 -18.94 1.90 -14.47
#